data_e23cd47c5608aa1a140ead1c8d29962c
#
_entry.id   e23cd47c5608aa1a140ead1c8d29962c
#
_cell.length_a   1.000
_cell.length_b   1.000
_cell.length_c   1.000
_cell.angle_alpha   90.00
_cell.angle_beta   90.00
_cell.angle_gamma   90.00
#
_symmetry.space_group_name_H-M   'P 1'
#
loop_
_entity.id
_entity.type
_entity.pdbx_description
1 polymer ?
#
loop_
_entity_poly.entity_id
_entity_poly.type
_entity_poly.pdbx_seq_one_letter_code
_entity_poly.pdbx_strand_id
1 'polypeptide(L)'
;MYKRQLLHRAFAPHDPALRVSAFGVHFPGPLGLAAGFDKDAACAEGIAALGFGHVEVGTITAHGQPGNPRPRLFRLVRERAVINRMGFNNEGAHAAARRLRKPRSVPVVVGVNIGKTKVVPESEATADYVASARLLAPLADYLVVNVSSPNTPGLRNLQAVSLLRPLLTAVKQVADATPRRTPLLVKIAPDLADEDVDAVAELALELGLDGIIATNTTIRHGGETGGLSGRPLKERSLEVLRRLRAKTGDRLTLVSAGGVEDVDDVWERILAGATLVQGYTGWIYGGPLWAARIHRQLLRRVHRHGLKSVTEAVGRTA
;
A
#
# COMPACT_ATOMS: atom_id res chain seq x y z
N MET A 1 -3.51 11.78 -24.85
CA MET A 1 -4.47 12.22 -23.84
C MET A 1 -5.79 11.45 -23.94
N TYR A 2 -6.49 11.46 -25.07
CA TYR A 2 -7.78 10.77 -25.26
C TYR A 2 -7.80 9.26 -24.94
N LYS A 3 -6.72 8.51 -25.25
CA LYS A 3 -6.68 7.05 -25.01
C LYS A 3 -6.81 6.68 -23.51
N ARG A 4 -6.16 7.42 -22.60
CA ARG A 4 -6.30 7.16 -21.15
C ARG A 4 -7.70 7.43 -20.64
N GLN A 5 -8.33 8.53 -21.11
CA GLN A 5 -9.70 8.88 -20.73
C GLN A 5 -10.71 7.83 -21.20
N LEU A 6 -10.53 7.29 -22.42
CA LEU A 6 -11.38 6.20 -22.93
C LEU A 6 -11.23 4.93 -22.10
N LEU A 7 -9.98 4.52 -21.79
CA LEU A 7 -9.73 3.36 -20.94
C LEU A 7 -10.29 3.57 -19.53
N HIS A 8 -10.11 4.75 -18.95
CA HIS A 8 -10.65 5.06 -17.63
C HIS A 8 -12.18 4.98 -17.62
N ARG A 9 -12.88 5.53 -18.62
CA ARG A 9 -14.33 5.40 -18.74
C ARG A 9 -14.80 3.96 -18.89
N ALA A 10 -14.02 3.10 -19.56
CA ALA A 10 -14.39 1.71 -19.80
C ALA A 10 -14.10 0.78 -18.62
N PHE A 11 -13.07 1.06 -17.81
CA PHE A 11 -12.53 0.09 -16.86
C PHE A 11 -12.47 0.56 -15.40
N ALA A 12 -12.45 1.88 -15.12
CA ALA A 12 -12.47 2.36 -13.74
C ALA A 12 -13.79 1.96 -13.03
N PRO A 13 -13.75 1.74 -11.70
CA PRO A 13 -14.98 1.52 -10.95
C PRO A 13 -15.78 2.83 -10.86
N HIS A 14 -17.00 2.81 -11.37
CA HIS A 14 -17.89 4.00 -11.40
C HIS A 14 -19.11 3.83 -10.50
N ASP A 15 -19.47 2.59 -10.17
CA ASP A 15 -20.68 2.31 -9.40
C ASP A 15 -20.56 2.82 -7.97
N PRO A 16 -21.54 3.61 -7.47
CA PRO A 16 -21.54 4.12 -6.11
C PRO A 16 -21.43 3.05 -5.03
N ALA A 17 -21.95 1.84 -5.29
CA ALA A 17 -21.87 0.72 -4.34
C ALA A 17 -20.44 0.22 -4.07
N LEU A 18 -19.48 0.57 -4.94
CA LEU A 18 -18.06 0.26 -4.74
C LEU A 18 -17.27 1.38 -4.07
N ARG A 19 -17.84 2.59 -3.93
CA ARG A 19 -17.14 3.73 -3.35
C ARG A 19 -16.82 3.47 -1.88
N VAL A 20 -15.62 3.91 -1.49
CA VAL A 20 -15.12 3.82 -0.12
C VAL A 20 -14.63 5.20 0.31
N SER A 21 -14.99 5.61 1.52
CA SER A 21 -14.43 6.80 2.16
C SER A 21 -13.56 6.34 3.32
N ALA A 22 -12.29 6.74 3.32
CA ALA A 22 -11.32 6.41 4.37
C ALA A 22 -10.42 7.63 4.62
N PHE A 23 -10.12 7.91 5.87
CA PHE A 23 -9.25 9.02 6.31
C PHE A 23 -9.46 10.35 5.54
N GLY A 24 -10.71 10.67 5.20
CA GLY A 24 -11.07 11.91 4.50
C GLY A 24 -10.86 11.88 2.97
N VAL A 25 -10.45 10.74 2.42
CA VAL A 25 -10.27 10.53 0.98
C VAL A 25 -11.39 9.65 0.42
N HIS A 26 -11.88 10.00 -0.78
CA HIS A 26 -12.91 9.23 -1.50
C HIS A 26 -12.28 8.35 -2.59
N PHE A 27 -12.44 7.05 -2.44
CA PHE A 27 -11.94 6.04 -3.37
C PHE A 27 -13.10 5.56 -4.27
N PRO A 28 -12.93 5.49 -5.61
CA PRO A 28 -13.96 4.98 -6.51
C PRO A 28 -14.21 3.47 -6.35
N GLY A 29 -13.26 2.74 -5.74
CA GLY A 29 -13.37 1.32 -5.41
C GLY A 29 -12.30 0.88 -4.42
N PRO A 30 -12.51 -0.23 -3.69
CA PRO A 30 -11.63 -0.65 -2.60
C PRO A 30 -10.30 -1.24 -3.05
N LEU A 31 -10.19 -1.75 -4.28
CA LEU A 31 -8.98 -2.43 -4.77
C LEU A 31 -8.02 -1.44 -5.43
N GLY A 32 -6.81 -1.32 -4.90
CA GLY A 32 -5.72 -0.52 -5.41
C GLY A 32 -4.47 -1.31 -5.79
N LEU A 33 -3.51 -0.60 -6.39
CA LEU A 33 -2.18 -1.14 -6.65
C LEU A 33 -1.25 -0.81 -5.49
N ALA A 34 -0.58 -1.85 -4.95
CA ALA A 34 0.42 -1.70 -3.89
C ALA A 34 1.70 -1.03 -4.40
N ALA A 35 2.42 -0.35 -3.50
CA ALA A 35 3.73 0.22 -3.76
C ALA A 35 4.73 -0.80 -4.33
N GLY A 36 5.68 -0.31 -5.13
CA GLY A 36 6.73 -1.13 -5.73
C GLY A 36 6.63 -1.28 -7.24
N PHE A 37 5.49 -0.99 -7.85
CA PHE A 37 5.29 -1.03 -9.29
C PHE A 37 5.66 0.30 -9.96
N ASP A 38 4.99 1.38 -9.59
CA ASP A 38 5.32 2.75 -10.01
C ASP A 38 6.21 3.43 -8.97
N LYS A 39 7.52 3.18 -9.06
CA LYS A 39 8.48 3.63 -8.05
C LYS A 39 8.81 5.13 -8.12
N ASP A 40 8.46 5.77 -9.21
CA ASP A 40 8.85 7.13 -9.54
C ASP A 40 7.67 8.07 -9.80
N ALA A 41 6.44 7.63 -9.49
CA ALA A 41 5.20 8.35 -9.79
C ALA A 41 5.06 8.73 -11.28
N ALA A 42 5.42 7.80 -12.17
CA ALA A 42 5.48 8.06 -13.61
C ALA A 42 4.21 7.61 -14.36
N CYS A 43 3.44 6.65 -13.81
CA CYS A 43 2.37 5.99 -14.56
C CYS A 43 1.05 5.79 -13.77
N ALA A 44 0.88 6.46 -12.62
CA ALA A 44 -0.31 6.31 -11.77
C ALA A 44 -1.64 6.47 -12.52
N GLU A 45 -1.76 7.48 -13.40
CA GLU A 45 -2.97 7.68 -14.23
C GLU A 45 -3.24 6.52 -15.21
N GLY A 46 -2.17 5.98 -15.82
CA GLY A 46 -2.29 4.83 -16.73
C GLY A 46 -2.78 3.59 -16.01
N ILE A 47 -2.30 3.39 -14.79
CA ILE A 47 -2.69 2.28 -13.91
C ILE A 47 -4.15 2.43 -13.48
N ALA A 48 -4.56 3.63 -13.02
CA ALA A 48 -5.96 3.90 -12.67
C ALA A 48 -6.91 3.65 -13.85
N ALA A 49 -6.48 4.01 -15.08
CA ALA A 49 -7.26 3.76 -16.29
C ALA A 49 -7.47 2.26 -16.59
N LEU A 50 -6.70 1.36 -15.98
CA LEU A 50 -6.90 -0.10 -16.08
C LEU A 50 -7.84 -0.67 -15.01
N GLY A 51 -8.46 0.19 -14.20
CA GLY A 51 -9.51 -0.21 -13.27
C GLY A 51 -9.10 -0.29 -11.80
N PHE A 52 -7.93 0.22 -11.41
CA PHE A 52 -7.57 0.35 -10.01
C PHE A 52 -8.30 1.54 -9.37
N GLY A 53 -8.80 1.36 -8.15
CA GLY A 53 -9.46 2.41 -7.37
C GLY A 53 -8.47 3.42 -6.76
N HIS A 54 -7.23 3.00 -6.54
CA HIS A 54 -6.13 3.85 -6.09
C HIS A 54 -4.78 3.25 -6.51
N VAL A 55 -3.75 4.08 -6.48
CA VAL A 55 -2.37 3.67 -6.82
C VAL A 55 -1.43 4.15 -5.74
N GLU A 56 -0.70 3.23 -5.11
CA GLU A 56 0.38 3.58 -4.20
C GLU A 56 1.70 3.61 -4.96
N VAL A 57 2.26 4.82 -5.15
CA VAL A 57 3.53 5.02 -5.84
C VAL A 57 4.70 4.90 -4.85
N GLY A 58 5.86 4.53 -5.33
CA GLY A 58 7.06 4.35 -4.51
C GLY A 58 7.43 2.87 -4.38
N THR A 59 8.29 2.52 -3.42
CA THR A 59 8.81 3.37 -2.34
C THR A 59 9.79 4.38 -2.89
N ILE A 60 9.60 5.62 -2.51
CA ILE A 60 10.45 6.76 -2.85
C ILE A 60 11.35 7.07 -1.66
N THR A 61 12.62 7.33 -1.91
CA THR A 61 13.62 7.74 -0.90
C THR A 61 13.97 9.22 -1.06
N ALA A 62 14.53 9.85 -0.05
CA ALA A 62 14.91 11.27 -0.11
C ALA A 62 15.87 11.51 -1.29
N HIS A 63 16.86 10.64 -1.43
CA HIS A 63 17.82 10.65 -2.53
C HIS A 63 17.53 9.51 -3.51
N GLY A 64 17.74 9.75 -4.80
CA GLY A 64 17.66 8.71 -5.83
C GLY A 64 18.72 7.63 -5.61
N GLN A 65 18.37 6.37 -5.93
CA GLN A 65 19.29 5.25 -5.78
C GLN A 65 19.01 4.14 -6.80
N PRO A 66 20.05 3.40 -7.26
CA PRO A 66 19.90 2.37 -8.29
C PRO A 66 19.21 1.09 -7.80
N GLY A 67 19.11 0.90 -6.47
CA GLY A 67 18.68 -0.34 -5.86
C GLY A 67 19.76 -1.41 -5.84
N ASN A 68 19.36 -2.66 -5.62
CA ASN A 68 20.27 -3.80 -5.57
C ASN A 68 20.69 -4.27 -6.98
N PRO A 69 21.83 -4.98 -7.12
CA PRO A 69 22.28 -5.57 -8.40
C PRO A 69 21.23 -6.48 -9.01
N ARG A 70 21.25 -6.60 -10.36
CA ARG A 70 20.43 -7.56 -11.11
C ARG A 70 21.16 -8.91 -11.23
N PRO A 71 20.40 -10.03 -11.33
CA PRO A 71 18.93 -10.16 -11.31
C PRO A 71 18.36 -9.92 -9.91
N ARG A 72 17.18 -9.30 -9.83
CA ARG A 72 16.56 -8.89 -8.58
C ARG A 72 15.05 -9.10 -8.53
N LEU A 73 14.51 -9.87 -9.50
CA LEU A 73 13.11 -10.26 -9.60
C LEU A 73 13.02 -11.67 -10.16
N PHE A 74 12.34 -12.58 -9.46
CA PHE A 74 12.22 -13.99 -9.81
C PHE A 74 10.76 -14.42 -9.75
N ARG A 75 10.25 -14.99 -10.84
CA ARG A 75 8.89 -15.53 -10.91
C ARG A 75 8.86 -16.98 -10.48
N LEU A 76 7.98 -17.30 -9.56
CA LEU A 76 7.64 -18.65 -9.14
C LEU A 76 6.27 -18.99 -9.73
N VAL A 77 6.26 -19.47 -10.98
CA VAL A 77 5.02 -19.57 -11.78
C VAL A 77 4.04 -20.57 -11.19
N ARG A 78 4.51 -21.72 -10.72
CA ARG A 78 3.66 -22.78 -10.12
C ARG A 78 2.99 -22.29 -8.83
N GLU A 79 3.71 -21.54 -8.02
CA GLU A 79 3.27 -20.96 -6.76
C GLU A 79 2.48 -19.65 -6.96
N ARG A 80 2.40 -19.15 -8.20
CA ARG A 80 1.83 -17.82 -8.52
C ARG A 80 2.40 -16.72 -7.61
N ALA A 81 3.74 -16.73 -7.50
CA ALA A 81 4.49 -15.90 -6.57
C ALA A 81 5.65 -15.18 -7.26
N VAL A 82 6.18 -14.17 -6.58
CA VAL A 82 7.35 -13.42 -7.03
C VAL A 82 8.27 -13.18 -5.85
N ILE A 83 9.56 -13.50 -6.01
CA ILE A 83 10.61 -13.06 -5.09
C ILE A 83 11.26 -11.82 -5.68
N ASN A 84 11.43 -10.77 -4.86
CA ASN A 84 12.13 -9.57 -5.25
C ASN A 84 13.17 -9.14 -4.21
N ARG A 85 14.29 -8.59 -4.71
CA ARG A 85 15.31 -7.90 -3.93
C ARG A 85 15.65 -6.55 -4.55
N MET A 86 14.60 -5.73 -4.82
CA MET A 86 14.72 -4.48 -5.57
C MET A 86 15.60 -3.43 -4.90
N GLY A 87 15.51 -3.26 -3.55
CA GLY A 87 16.32 -2.30 -2.79
C GLY A 87 15.96 -0.84 -3.06
N PHE A 88 14.66 -0.56 -3.23
CA PHE A 88 14.13 0.81 -3.43
C PHE A 88 14.80 1.60 -4.56
N ASN A 89 14.96 0.96 -5.73
CA ASN A 89 15.42 1.72 -6.91
C ASN A 89 14.39 2.79 -7.28
N ASN A 90 14.80 4.05 -7.27
CA ASN A 90 13.97 5.21 -7.59
C ASN A 90 14.83 6.45 -7.86
N GLU A 91 14.25 7.49 -8.48
CA GLU A 91 14.93 8.74 -8.84
C GLU A 91 14.92 9.80 -7.71
N GLY A 92 14.38 9.47 -6.54
CA GLY A 92 14.34 10.33 -5.36
C GLY A 92 13.11 11.23 -5.28
N ALA A 93 12.91 11.80 -4.08
CA ALA A 93 11.73 12.59 -3.74
C ALA A 93 11.54 13.83 -4.62
N HIS A 94 12.61 14.52 -5.00
CA HIS A 94 12.53 15.67 -5.90
C HIS A 94 11.99 15.32 -7.30
N ALA A 95 12.43 14.19 -7.87
CA ALA A 95 11.97 13.75 -9.18
C ALA A 95 10.48 13.34 -9.14
N ALA A 96 10.09 12.59 -8.12
CA ALA A 96 8.70 12.20 -7.90
C ALA A 96 7.80 13.43 -7.68
N ALA A 97 8.22 14.40 -6.87
CA ALA A 97 7.49 15.64 -6.64
C ALA A 97 7.22 16.41 -7.92
N ARG A 98 8.23 16.51 -8.82
CA ARG A 98 8.03 17.17 -10.14
C ARG A 98 6.96 16.46 -10.97
N ARG A 99 6.85 15.13 -10.89
CA ARG A 99 5.81 14.36 -11.62
C ARG A 99 4.45 14.52 -11.01
N LEU A 100 4.35 14.44 -9.69
CA LEU A 100 3.08 14.57 -8.95
C LEU A 100 2.44 15.95 -9.08
N ARG A 101 3.23 17.02 -9.29
CA ARG A 101 2.72 18.39 -9.55
C ARG A 101 2.04 18.55 -10.91
N LYS A 102 2.27 17.64 -11.84
CA LYS A 102 1.66 17.74 -13.17
C LYS A 102 0.14 17.55 -13.08
N PRO A 103 -0.65 18.34 -13.82
CA PRO A 103 -2.09 18.16 -13.88
C PRO A 103 -2.44 16.74 -14.33
N ARG A 104 -3.40 16.11 -13.64
CA ARG A 104 -3.87 14.76 -13.96
C ARG A 104 -4.91 14.81 -15.09
N SER A 105 -4.82 13.91 -16.05
CA SER A 105 -5.75 13.79 -17.18
C SER A 105 -6.95 12.90 -16.89
N VAL A 106 -6.85 12.07 -15.85
CA VAL A 106 -7.92 11.22 -15.31
C VAL A 106 -7.92 11.27 -13.78
N PRO A 107 -9.09 11.12 -13.14
CA PRO A 107 -9.16 11.00 -11.68
C PRO A 107 -8.35 9.79 -11.20
N VAL A 108 -7.52 9.99 -10.20
CA VAL A 108 -6.79 8.91 -9.52
C VAL A 108 -6.47 9.34 -8.09
N VAL A 109 -6.72 8.46 -7.13
CA VAL A 109 -6.22 8.59 -5.75
C VAL A 109 -4.79 8.04 -5.71
N VAL A 110 -3.84 8.87 -5.29
CA VAL A 110 -2.41 8.53 -5.25
C VAL A 110 -1.91 8.54 -3.81
N GLY A 111 -1.63 7.35 -3.28
CA GLY A 111 -0.82 7.21 -2.09
C GLY A 111 0.67 7.32 -2.42
N VAL A 112 1.43 7.96 -1.55
CA VAL A 112 2.88 8.04 -1.70
C VAL A 112 3.57 7.29 -0.59
N ASN A 113 4.29 6.23 -0.97
CA ASN A 113 5.05 5.37 -0.05
C ASN A 113 6.49 5.87 0.02
N ILE A 114 6.96 6.20 1.21
CA ILE A 114 8.32 6.69 1.47
C ILE A 114 9.13 5.70 2.30
N GLY A 115 10.42 5.63 2.06
CA GLY A 115 11.34 4.74 2.75
C GLY A 115 12.72 5.35 2.92
N LYS A 116 13.54 4.72 3.78
CA LYS A 116 14.92 5.17 4.06
C LYS A 116 15.82 5.00 2.84
N THR A 117 16.60 6.02 2.52
CA THR A 117 17.71 5.92 1.56
C THR A 117 18.74 4.91 2.05
N LYS A 118 19.24 4.03 1.17
CA LYS A 118 20.08 2.88 1.55
C LYS A 118 21.36 3.29 2.27
N VAL A 119 22.02 4.36 1.77
CA VAL A 119 23.31 4.84 2.29
C VAL A 119 23.17 5.65 3.58
N VAL A 120 21.98 6.11 3.93
CA VAL A 120 21.72 6.83 5.18
C VAL A 120 21.78 5.85 6.36
N PRO A 121 22.55 6.14 7.42
CA PRO A 121 22.62 5.29 8.61
C PRO A 121 21.28 5.26 9.35
N GLU A 122 21.08 4.24 10.18
CA GLU A 122 19.81 4.06 10.91
C GLU A 122 19.55 5.22 11.89
N SER A 123 20.60 5.79 12.50
CA SER A 123 20.52 6.95 13.38
C SER A 123 19.98 8.21 12.72
N GLU A 124 20.10 8.34 11.40
CA GLU A 124 19.63 9.47 10.60
C GLU A 124 18.34 9.15 9.84
N ALA A 125 17.78 7.96 10.04
CA ALA A 125 16.59 7.52 9.31
C ALA A 125 15.43 8.51 9.43
N THR A 126 15.15 9.01 10.63
CA THR A 126 14.06 9.98 10.86
C THR A 126 14.21 11.22 10.00
N ALA A 127 15.42 11.79 9.91
CA ALA A 127 15.68 12.99 9.09
C ALA A 127 15.47 12.71 7.59
N ASP A 128 15.87 11.54 7.11
CA ASP A 128 15.70 11.11 5.72
C ASP A 128 14.22 10.93 5.35
N TYR A 129 13.41 10.29 6.23
CA TYR A 129 11.96 10.21 6.03
C TYR A 129 11.28 11.58 6.06
N VAL A 130 11.67 12.46 6.98
CA VAL A 130 11.16 13.83 7.07
C VAL A 130 11.48 14.64 5.81
N ALA A 131 12.67 14.49 5.25
CA ALA A 131 13.05 15.14 3.98
C ALA A 131 12.14 14.70 2.82
N SER A 132 11.87 13.40 2.71
CA SER A 132 10.91 12.86 1.74
C SER A 132 9.49 13.38 1.98
N ALA A 133 9.03 13.35 3.24
CA ALA A 133 7.68 13.77 3.61
C ALA A 133 7.41 15.24 3.30
N ARG A 134 8.35 16.15 3.59
CA ARG A 134 8.21 17.59 3.28
C ARG A 134 7.96 17.87 1.81
N LEU A 135 8.57 17.09 0.91
CA LEU A 135 8.42 17.25 -0.53
C LEU A 135 7.15 16.61 -1.08
N LEU A 136 6.73 15.49 -0.50
CA LEU A 136 5.74 14.59 -1.09
C LEU A 136 4.37 14.64 -0.42
N ALA A 137 4.29 14.90 0.89
CA ALA A 137 3.02 14.95 1.60
C ALA A 137 2.04 15.96 1.00
N PRO A 138 2.42 17.21 0.64
CA PRO A 138 1.49 18.17 0.05
C PRO A 138 0.92 17.75 -1.32
N LEU A 139 1.50 16.73 -1.96
CA LEU A 139 1.19 16.26 -3.31
C LEU A 139 0.47 14.91 -3.31
N ALA A 140 0.40 14.26 -2.15
CA ALA A 140 -0.19 12.95 -1.95
C ALA A 140 -1.65 13.07 -1.49
N ASP A 141 -2.48 12.11 -1.87
CA ASP A 141 -3.80 11.94 -1.27
C ASP A 141 -3.69 11.24 0.10
N TYR A 142 -2.66 10.42 0.31
CA TYR A 142 -2.21 9.90 1.61
C TYR A 142 -0.71 9.54 1.56
N LEU A 143 -0.05 9.57 2.71
CA LEU A 143 1.37 9.23 2.86
C LEU A 143 1.54 7.90 3.60
N VAL A 144 2.51 7.09 3.20
CA VAL A 144 2.81 5.80 3.83
C VAL A 144 4.27 5.74 4.25
N VAL A 145 4.52 5.52 5.54
CA VAL A 145 5.86 5.21 6.07
C VAL A 145 6.11 3.71 5.91
N ASN A 146 7.08 3.36 5.06
CA ASN A 146 7.46 1.98 4.80
C ASN A 146 8.72 1.59 5.60
N VAL A 147 8.52 0.89 6.70
CA VAL A 147 9.59 0.33 7.56
C VAL A 147 9.76 -1.18 7.40
N SER A 148 9.13 -1.77 6.37
CA SER A 148 8.91 -3.22 6.30
C SER A 148 9.64 -3.94 5.16
N SER A 149 10.40 -3.23 4.30
CA SER A 149 11.12 -3.87 3.21
C SER A 149 12.27 -4.74 3.72
N PRO A 150 12.38 -6.01 3.27
CA PRO A 150 13.50 -6.86 3.64
C PRO A 150 14.78 -6.57 2.84
N ASN A 151 14.69 -5.72 1.83
CA ASN A 151 15.73 -5.54 0.82
C ASN A 151 16.63 -4.32 1.08
N THR A 152 16.46 -3.66 2.22
CA THR A 152 17.28 -2.55 2.70
C THR A 152 17.82 -2.92 4.09
N PRO A 153 19.15 -2.99 4.28
CA PRO A 153 19.74 -3.37 5.56
C PRO A 153 19.26 -2.48 6.71
N GLY A 154 18.94 -3.09 7.85
CA GLY A 154 18.51 -2.41 9.07
C GLY A 154 17.10 -1.81 9.02
N LEU A 155 16.43 -1.74 7.86
CA LEU A 155 15.15 -1.08 7.76
C LEU A 155 14.07 -1.68 8.65
N ARG A 156 14.03 -3.01 8.76
CA ARG A 156 13.02 -3.70 9.58
C ARG A 156 13.22 -3.51 11.08
N ASN A 157 14.43 -3.12 11.53
CA ASN A 157 14.67 -2.75 12.93
C ASN A 157 13.81 -1.54 13.32
N LEU A 158 13.53 -0.65 12.36
CA LEU A 158 12.68 0.52 12.58
C LEU A 158 11.23 0.18 12.93
N GLN A 159 10.81 -1.09 12.86
CA GLN A 159 9.48 -1.53 13.30
C GLN A 159 9.41 -1.71 14.83
N ALA A 160 10.54 -1.80 15.53
CA ALA A 160 10.56 -1.76 16.99
C ALA A 160 9.97 -0.43 17.48
N VAL A 161 9.02 -0.47 18.42
CA VAL A 161 8.25 0.70 18.88
C VAL A 161 9.16 1.84 19.34
N SER A 162 10.29 1.54 19.99
CA SER A 162 11.26 2.54 20.45
C SER A 162 11.88 3.37 19.32
N LEU A 163 12.07 2.77 18.14
CA LEU A 163 12.59 3.43 16.94
C LEU A 163 11.45 3.98 16.05
N LEU A 164 10.34 3.27 16.01
CA LEU A 164 9.20 3.64 15.18
C LEU A 164 8.48 4.89 15.69
N ARG A 165 8.35 5.04 17.00
CA ARG A 165 7.69 6.19 17.64
C ARG A 165 8.28 7.54 17.24
N PRO A 166 9.56 7.84 17.43
CA PRO A 166 10.15 9.12 17.05
C PRO A 166 10.06 9.37 15.54
N LEU A 167 10.21 8.33 14.72
CA LEU A 167 10.08 8.42 13.27
C LEU A 167 8.66 8.82 12.86
N LEU A 168 7.64 8.09 13.32
CA LEU A 168 6.24 8.37 12.99
C LEU A 168 5.80 9.74 13.53
N THR A 169 6.21 10.11 14.73
CA THR A 169 5.91 11.42 15.31
C THR A 169 6.44 12.55 14.42
N ALA A 170 7.71 12.46 14.00
CA ALA A 170 8.33 13.48 13.16
C ALA A 170 7.68 13.58 11.76
N VAL A 171 7.38 12.43 11.13
CA VAL A 171 6.70 12.43 9.82
C VAL A 171 5.25 12.92 9.95
N LYS A 172 4.56 12.56 11.03
CA LYS A 172 3.20 13.03 11.30
C LYS A 172 3.12 14.54 11.45
N GLN A 173 4.06 15.16 12.17
CA GLN A 173 4.14 16.62 12.27
C GLN A 173 4.21 17.29 10.90
N VAL A 174 4.98 16.71 9.95
CA VAL A 174 5.05 17.22 8.58
C VAL A 174 3.72 17.02 7.85
N ALA A 175 3.11 15.85 7.97
CA ALA A 175 1.87 15.51 7.30
C ALA A 175 0.68 16.36 7.81
N ASP A 176 0.61 16.60 9.12
CA ASP A 176 -0.42 17.45 9.74
C ASP A 176 -0.26 18.93 9.38
N ALA A 177 0.96 19.40 9.14
CA ALA A 177 1.26 20.79 8.77
C ALA A 177 0.99 21.12 7.29
N THR A 178 0.60 20.15 6.46
CA THR A 178 0.22 20.43 5.06
C THR A 178 -1.12 21.20 4.99
N PRO A 179 -1.35 22.03 3.94
CA PRO A 179 -2.58 22.83 3.83
C PRO A 179 -3.89 22.04 3.91
N ARG A 180 -3.85 20.77 3.47
CA ARG A 180 -4.98 19.83 3.56
C ARG A 180 -4.56 18.63 4.36
N ARG A 181 -4.19 18.73 5.59
CA ARG A 181 -3.69 17.63 6.41
C ARG A 181 -3.58 16.29 5.62
N THR A 182 -2.37 15.82 5.35
CA THR A 182 -2.16 14.60 4.58
C THR A 182 -2.31 13.39 5.49
N PRO A 183 -3.24 12.45 5.24
CA PRO A 183 -3.38 11.24 6.03
C PRO A 183 -2.09 10.42 6.05
N LEU A 184 -1.72 9.89 7.22
CA LEU A 184 -0.48 9.13 7.43
C LEU A 184 -0.77 7.69 7.84
N LEU A 185 -0.23 6.75 7.06
CA LEU A 185 -0.29 5.32 7.33
C LEU A 185 1.12 4.75 7.57
N VAL A 186 1.19 3.62 8.25
CA VAL A 186 2.42 2.82 8.37
C VAL A 186 2.24 1.46 7.69
N LYS A 187 3.28 0.98 6.96
CA LYS A 187 3.28 -0.35 6.32
C LYS A 187 4.21 -1.30 7.02
N ILE A 188 3.67 -2.42 7.50
CA ILE A 188 4.35 -3.41 8.32
C ILE A 188 4.71 -4.70 7.55
N ALA A 189 5.68 -5.45 8.09
CA ALA A 189 6.09 -6.75 7.56
C ALA A 189 5.17 -7.88 8.08
N PRO A 190 4.97 -8.96 7.30
CA PRO A 190 4.23 -10.13 7.77
C PRO A 190 5.02 -10.97 8.78
N ASP A 191 6.33 -10.77 8.84
CA ASP A 191 7.26 -11.57 9.64
C ASP A 191 7.40 -11.08 11.09
N LEU A 192 6.72 -9.98 11.46
CA LEU A 192 6.62 -9.53 12.83
C LEU A 192 6.02 -10.62 13.72
N ALA A 193 6.51 -10.73 14.96
CA ALA A 193 5.83 -11.49 15.99
C ALA A 193 4.45 -10.88 16.27
N ASP A 194 3.55 -11.67 16.77
CA ASP A 194 2.18 -11.22 16.99
C ASP A 194 2.11 -10.09 18.02
N GLU A 195 2.94 -10.15 19.04
CA GLU A 195 3.08 -9.10 20.05
C GLU A 195 3.59 -7.78 19.47
N ASP A 196 4.50 -7.85 18.48
CA ASP A 196 5.01 -6.66 17.79
C ASP A 196 3.93 -6.05 16.87
N VAL A 197 3.07 -6.87 16.25
CA VAL A 197 1.91 -6.38 15.49
C VAL A 197 0.97 -5.60 16.40
N ASP A 198 0.68 -6.13 17.60
CA ASP A 198 -0.16 -5.45 18.60
C ASP A 198 0.46 -4.14 19.07
N ALA A 199 1.76 -4.16 19.36
CA ALA A 199 2.49 -2.97 19.81
C ALA A 199 2.50 -1.85 18.74
N VAL A 200 2.63 -2.21 17.46
CA VAL A 200 2.51 -1.24 16.36
C VAL A 200 1.07 -0.71 16.24
N ALA A 201 0.06 -1.56 16.44
CA ALA A 201 -1.33 -1.13 16.42
C ALA A 201 -1.64 -0.13 17.56
N GLU A 202 -1.16 -0.40 18.76
CA GLU A 202 -1.27 0.50 19.93
C GLU A 202 -0.57 1.83 19.67
N LEU A 203 0.66 1.79 19.16
CA LEU A 203 1.40 3.00 18.80
C LEU A 203 0.67 3.83 17.73
N ALA A 204 0.11 3.18 16.72
CA ALA A 204 -0.65 3.87 15.66
C ALA A 204 -1.89 4.57 16.23
N LEU A 205 -2.61 3.92 17.14
CA LEU A 205 -3.75 4.51 17.85
C LEU A 205 -3.32 5.68 18.73
N GLU A 206 -2.26 5.52 19.53
CA GLU A 206 -1.74 6.55 20.44
C GLU A 206 -1.29 7.80 19.68
N LEU A 207 -0.59 7.63 18.58
CA LEU A 207 -0.12 8.75 17.73
C LEU A 207 -1.25 9.35 16.85
N GLY A 208 -2.43 8.73 16.80
CA GLY A 208 -3.51 9.16 15.94
C GLY A 208 -3.13 9.05 14.45
N LEU A 209 -2.52 7.94 14.05
CA LEU A 209 -2.34 7.64 12.63
C LEU A 209 -3.69 7.36 11.96
N ASP A 210 -3.75 7.49 10.66
CA ASP A 210 -4.97 7.28 9.89
C ASP A 210 -5.19 5.81 9.50
N GLY A 211 -4.12 4.99 9.50
CA GLY A 211 -4.25 3.58 9.19
C GLY A 211 -2.96 2.78 9.19
N ILE A 212 -3.13 1.47 8.97
CA ILE A 212 -2.03 0.50 8.85
C ILE A 212 -2.20 -0.28 7.54
N ILE A 213 -1.10 -0.48 6.80
CA ILE A 213 -1.07 -1.39 5.64
C ILE A 213 -0.42 -2.70 6.06
N ALA A 214 -1.19 -3.77 6.02
CA ALA A 214 -0.76 -5.14 6.31
C ALA A 214 -0.99 -6.04 5.08
N THR A 215 0.09 -6.52 4.42
CA THR A 215 1.50 -6.50 4.80
C THR A 215 2.42 -6.21 3.61
N ASN A 216 3.73 -6.08 3.87
CA ASN A 216 4.77 -6.16 2.87
C ASN A 216 5.02 -7.65 2.50
N THR A 217 6.14 -7.95 1.83
CA THR A 217 6.60 -9.30 1.46
C THR A 217 7.25 -10.04 2.63
N THR A 218 7.21 -11.39 2.62
CA THR A 218 7.84 -12.23 3.65
C THR A 218 9.25 -12.68 3.25
N ILE A 219 10.11 -12.91 4.25
CA ILE A 219 11.40 -13.59 4.10
C ILE A 219 11.32 -15.07 4.51
N ARG A 220 10.18 -15.52 5.02
CA ARG A 220 9.98 -16.92 5.46
C ARG A 220 9.65 -17.79 4.24
N HIS A 221 10.68 -18.11 3.46
CA HIS A 221 10.57 -19.01 2.29
C HIS A 221 11.93 -19.63 1.97
N GLY A 222 11.94 -20.77 1.26
CA GLY A 222 13.11 -21.31 0.60
C GLY A 222 13.33 -20.64 -0.75
N GLY A 223 14.54 -20.59 -1.25
CA GLY A 223 14.88 -20.08 -2.57
C GLY A 223 15.75 -18.82 -2.55
N GLU A 224 15.63 -18.00 -3.58
CA GLU A 224 16.43 -16.79 -3.77
C GLU A 224 16.26 -15.79 -2.63
N THR A 225 17.34 -15.11 -2.24
CA THR A 225 17.27 -14.03 -1.25
C THR A 225 16.34 -12.90 -1.73
N GLY A 226 15.45 -12.43 -0.84
CA GLY A 226 14.52 -11.35 -1.14
C GLY A 226 13.18 -11.50 -0.40
N GLY A 227 12.23 -10.69 -0.77
CA GLY A 227 10.88 -10.75 -0.24
C GLY A 227 9.94 -11.52 -1.19
N LEU A 228 9.24 -12.53 -0.67
CA LEU A 228 8.24 -13.32 -1.36
C LEU A 228 6.87 -12.66 -1.28
N SER A 229 6.18 -12.56 -2.43
CA SER A 229 4.82 -12.08 -2.59
C SER A 229 3.97 -13.05 -3.41
N GLY A 230 2.66 -12.90 -3.42
CA GLY A 230 1.72 -13.76 -4.13
C GLY A 230 1.06 -14.79 -3.22
N ARG A 231 0.54 -15.87 -3.80
CA ARG A 231 -0.29 -16.86 -3.12
C ARG A 231 0.27 -17.36 -1.77
N PRO A 232 1.57 -17.67 -1.63
CA PRO A 232 2.10 -18.18 -0.36
C PRO A 232 1.98 -17.21 0.83
N LEU A 233 1.79 -15.90 0.54
CA LEU A 233 1.64 -14.89 1.59
C LEU A 233 0.19 -14.73 2.08
N LYS A 234 -0.79 -15.37 1.41
CA LYS A 234 -2.23 -15.14 1.63
C LYS A 234 -2.64 -15.34 3.08
N GLU A 235 -2.33 -16.49 3.65
CA GLU A 235 -2.76 -16.86 5.02
C GLU A 235 -2.19 -15.91 6.05
N ARG A 236 -0.85 -15.73 6.07
CA ARG A 236 -0.21 -14.88 7.08
C ARG A 236 -0.67 -13.42 6.99
N SER A 237 -0.85 -12.88 5.78
CA SER A 237 -1.33 -11.50 5.64
C SER A 237 -2.78 -11.33 6.11
N LEU A 238 -3.61 -12.35 6.00
CA LEU A 238 -4.97 -12.36 6.50
C LEU A 238 -5.02 -12.51 8.04
N GLU A 239 -4.16 -13.35 8.63
CA GLU A 239 -4.00 -13.45 10.08
C GLU A 239 -3.62 -12.12 10.71
N VAL A 240 -2.60 -11.45 10.14
CA VAL A 240 -2.17 -10.11 10.60
C VAL A 240 -3.32 -9.09 10.47
N LEU A 241 -4.10 -9.13 9.39
CA LEU A 241 -5.26 -8.26 9.22
C LEU A 241 -6.31 -8.49 10.33
N ARG A 242 -6.67 -9.74 10.58
CA ARG A 242 -7.65 -10.10 11.64
C ARG A 242 -7.17 -9.66 13.01
N ARG A 243 -5.88 -9.86 13.31
CA ARG A 243 -5.28 -9.42 14.55
C ARG A 243 -5.34 -7.91 14.73
N LEU A 244 -4.97 -7.16 13.69
CA LEU A 244 -5.08 -5.70 13.69
C LEU A 244 -6.53 -5.26 13.88
N ARG A 245 -7.51 -5.90 13.20
CA ARG A 245 -8.93 -5.58 13.35
C ARG A 245 -9.41 -5.81 14.78
N ALA A 246 -9.05 -6.95 15.38
CA ALA A 246 -9.40 -7.25 16.78
C ALA A 246 -8.81 -6.21 17.75
N LYS A 247 -7.60 -5.72 17.49
CA LYS A 247 -6.91 -4.74 18.34
C LYS A 247 -7.42 -3.31 18.15
N THR A 248 -7.68 -2.90 16.92
CA THR A 248 -8.00 -1.51 16.58
C THR A 248 -9.51 -1.23 16.44
N GLY A 249 -10.31 -2.26 16.20
CA GLY A 249 -11.73 -2.08 15.86
C GLY A 249 -11.88 -1.19 14.61
N ASP A 250 -12.77 -0.22 14.68
CA ASP A 250 -13.03 0.77 13.61
C ASP A 250 -12.20 2.06 13.75
N ARG A 251 -11.31 2.13 14.76
CA ARG A 251 -10.54 3.35 15.07
C ARG A 251 -9.43 3.67 14.08
N LEU A 252 -8.98 2.68 13.31
CA LEU A 252 -7.97 2.84 12.26
C LEU A 252 -8.46 2.24 10.95
N THR A 253 -8.12 2.88 9.84
CA THR A 253 -8.31 2.28 8.53
C THR A 253 -7.30 1.16 8.30
N LEU A 254 -7.78 -0.04 8.02
CA LEU A 254 -6.92 -1.16 7.65
C LEU A 254 -6.88 -1.34 6.13
N VAL A 255 -5.67 -1.35 5.59
CA VAL A 255 -5.41 -1.64 4.17
C VAL A 255 -4.74 -3.00 4.09
N SER A 256 -5.41 -3.97 3.46
CA SER A 256 -4.87 -5.33 3.34
C SER A 256 -4.07 -5.52 2.07
N ALA A 257 -2.85 -6.03 2.18
CA ALA A 257 -1.97 -6.36 1.05
C ALA A 257 -1.26 -7.69 1.29
N GLY A 258 -1.03 -8.44 0.21
CA GLY A 258 -0.35 -9.76 0.22
C GLY A 258 -1.29 -10.92 -0.11
N GLY A 259 -0.96 -11.71 -1.12
CA GLY A 259 -1.70 -12.91 -1.52
C GLY A 259 -3.07 -12.66 -2.17
N VAL A 260 -3.35 -11.47 -2.65
CA VAL A 260 -4.61 -11.13 -3.34
C VAL A 260 -4.51 -11.55 -4.80
N GLU A 261 -5.31 -12.53 -5.22
CA GLU A 261 -5.36 -13.05 -6.58
C GLU A 261 -6.68 -12.79 -7.30
N ASP A 262 -7.80 -12.90 -6.60
CA ASP A 262 -9.14 -12.84 -7.19
C ASP A 262 -10.15 -12.10 -6.29
N VAL A 263 -11.42 -12.15 -6.69
CA VAL A 263 -12.51 -11.47 -5.96
C VAL A 263 -12.80 -12.13 -4.61
N ASP A 264 -12.54 -13.42 -4.47
CA ASP A 264 -12.78 -14.14 -3.21
C ASP A 264 -11.78 -13.67 -2.15
N ASP A 265 -10.52 -13.49 -2.55
CA ASP A 265 -9.48 -12.92 -1.69
C ASP A 265 -9.83 -11.49 -1.24
N VAL A 266 -10.30 -10.64 -2.18
CA VAL A 266 -10.70 -9.26 -1.86
C VAL A 266 -11.89 -9.25 -0.89
N TRP A 267 -12.89 -10.08 -1.16
CA TRP A 267 -14.09 -10.17 -0.33
C TRP A 267 -13.80 -10.67 1.07
N GLU A 268 -12.98 -11.73 1.21
CA GLU A 268 -12.56 -12.27 2.50
C GLU A 268 -11.84 -11.21 3.35
N ARG A 269 -10.98 -10.40 2.74
CA ARG A 269 -10.26 -9.33 3.43
C ARG A 269 -11.19 -8.20 3.89
N ILE A 270 -12.17 -7.84 3.06
CA ILE A 270 -13.19 -6.86 3.43
C ILE A 270 -13.99 -7.37 4.63
N LEU A 271 -14.47 -8.61 4.57
CA LEU A 271 -15.18 -9.24 5.68
C LEU A 271 -14.33 -9.33 6.97
N ALA A 272 -13.02 -9.54 6.83
CA ALA A 272 -12.05 -9.55 7.93
C ALA A 272 -11.67 -8.15 8.46
N GLY A 273 -12.24 -7.07 7.91
CA GLY A 273 -12.07 -5.71 8.42
C GLY A 273 -11.20 -4.78 7.59
N ALA A 274 -10.74 -5.19 6.41
CA ALA A 274 -10.05 -4.28 5.51
C ALA A 274 -11.02 -3.29 4.87
N THR A 275 -10.75 -1.99 5.02
CA THR A 275 -11.47 -0.92 4.31
C THR A 275 -10.99 -0.82 2.86
N LEU A 276 -9.71 -1.02 2.63
CA LEU A 276 -9.05 -1.01 1.32
C LEU A 276 -8.21 -2.29 1.15
N VAL A 277 -8.05 -2.72 -0.08
CA VAL A 277 -7.25 -3.89 -0.45
C VAL A 277 -6.25 -3.49 -1.54
N GLN A 278 -5.04 -3.98 -1.45
CA GLN A 278 -4.01 -3.74 -2.46
C GLN A 278 -3.52 -5.05 -3.07
N GLY A 279 -3.40 -5.07 -4.40
CA GLY A 279 -2.78 -6.17 -5.12
C GLY A 279 -1.51 -5.75 -5.84
N TYR A 280 -0.66 -6.72 -6.14
CA TYR A 280 0.56 -6.57 -6.93
C TYR A 280 0.80 -7.82 -7.79
N THR A 281 1.17 -8.93 -7.16
CA THR A 281 1.49 -10.20 -7.83
C THR A 281 0.27 -10.78 -8.55
N GLY A 282 -0.92 -10.64 -7.99
CA GLY A 282 -2.17 -11.03 -8.65
C GLY A 282 -2.37 -10.34 -10.00
N TRP A 283 -2.00 -9.06 -10.11
CA TRP A 283 -2.05 -8.34 -11.38
C TRP A 283 -1.03 -8.85 -12.39
N ILE A 284 0.21 -9.18 -11.95
CA ILE A 284 1.24 -9.74 -12.83
C ILE A 284 0.73 -11.02 -13.52
N TYR A 285 0.06 -11.90 -12.79
CA TYR A 285 -0.50 -13.15 -13.33
C TYR A 285 -1.89 -12.99 -13.95
N GLY A 286 -2.67 -12.03 -13.48
CA GLY A 286 -4.04 -11.77 -13.92
C GLY A 286 -4.17 -10.93 -15.20
N GLY A 287 -3.08 -10.25 -15.59
CA GLY A 287 -3.02 -9.41 -16.78
C GLY A 287 -3.68 -8.02 -16.60
N PRO A 288 -3.63 -7.17 -17.64
CA PRO A 288 -3.86 -5.73 -17.52
C PRO A 288 -5.24 -5.34 -16.96
N LEU A 289 -6.28 -6.08 -17.25
CA LEU A 289 -7.65 -5.80 -16.79
C LEU A 289 -8.04 -6.53 -15.51
N TRP A 290 -7.09 -7.05 -14.75
CA TRP A 290 -7.31 -7.79 -13.51
C TRP A 290 -8.14 -6.99 -12.50
N ALA A 291 -7.77 -5.74 -12.24
CA ALA A 291 -8.47 -4.89 -11.28
C ALA A 291 -9.92 -4.57 -11.71
N ALA A 292 -10.11 -4.26 -13.00
CA ALA A 292 -11.45 -4.00 -13.54
C ALA A 292 -12.36 -5.24 -13.46
N ARG A 293 -11.81 -6.46 -13.68
CA ARG A 293 -12.57 -7.70 -13.52
C ARG A 293 -12.98 -7.93 -12.07
N ILE A 294 -12.05 -7.72 -11.14
CA ILE A 294 -12.33 -7.88 -9.71
C ILE A 294 -13.41 -6.90 -9.25
N HIS A 295 -13.31 -5.62 -9.59
CA HIS A 295 -14.34 -4.63 -9.22
C HIS A 295 -15.72 -5.00 -9.76
N ARG A 296 -15.82 -5.46 -11.03
CA ARG A 296 -17.10 -5.93 -11.58
C ARG A 296 -17.67 -7.15 -10.85
N GLN A 297 -16.82 -8.10 -10.46
CA GLN A 297 -17.22 -9.29 -9.70
C GLN A 297 -17.59 -8.91 -8.26
N LEU A 298 -16.86 -7.98 -7.65
CA LEU A 298 -17.13 -7.47 -6.31
C LEU A 298 -18.51 -6.77 -6.25
N LEU A 299 -18.83 -5.93 -7.25
CA LEU A 299 -20.14 -5.29 -7.36
C LEU A 299 -21.28 -6.33 -7.39
N ARG A 300 -21.12 -7.37 -8.20
CA ARG A 300 -22.10 -8.48 -8.24
C ARG A 300 -22.23 -9.17 -6.88
N ARG A 301 -21.14 -9.27 -6.12
CA ARG A 301 -21.13 -9.88 -4.79
C ARG A 301 -21.86 -9.00 -3.77
N VAL A 302 -21.61 -7.71 -3.77
CA VAL A 302 -22.32 -6.71 -2.94
C VAL A 302 -23.84 -6.85 -3.15
N HIS A 303 -24.30 -6.82 -4.41
CA HIS A 303 -25.73 -6.95 -4.74
C HIS A 303 -26.29 -8.33 -4.33
N ARG A 304 -25.56 -9.42 -4.57
CA ARG A 304 -25.99 -10.78 -4.21
C ARG A 304 -26.20 -10.97 -2.71
N HIS A 305 -25.44 -10.24 -1.88
CA HIS A 305 -25.61 -10.24 -0.42
C HIS A 305 -26.63 -9.21 0.06
N GLY A 306 -27.37 -8.55 -0.83
CA GLY A 306 -28.37 -7.55 -0.48
C GLY A 306 -27.81 -6.26 0.12
N LEU A 307 -26.50 -5.97 -0.08
CA LEU A 307 -25.85 -4.80 0.46
C LEU A 307 -26.03 -3.59 -0.47
N LYS A 308 -26.13 -2.40 0.10
CA LYS A 308 -26.17 -1.14 -0.63
C LYS A 308 -24.78 -0.66 -1.04
N SER A 309 -23.76 -1.03 -0.28
CA SER A 309 -22.36 -0.65 -0.54
C SER A 309 -21.39 -1.71 -0.03
N VAL A 310 -20.19 -1.70 -0.60
CA VAL A 310 -19.09 -2.57 -0.18
C VAL A 310 -18.65 -2.27 1.26
N THR A 311 -18.85 -1.03 1.73
CA THR A 311 -18.49 -0.62 3.09
C THR A 311 -19.34 -1.30 4.16
N GLU A 312 -20.58 -1.71 3.83
CA GLU A 312 -21.42 -2.47 4.75
C GLU A 312 -20.89 -3.88 5.03
N ALA A 313 -19.99 -4.38 4.21
CA ALA A 313 -19.37 -5.69 4.38
C ALA A 313 -18.13 -5.65 5.29
N VAL A 314 -17.57 -4.46 5.55
CA VAL A 314 -16.31 -4.34 6.30
C VAL A 314 -16.47 -4.84 7.72
N GLY A 315 -15.66 -5.86 8.07
CA GLY A 315 -15.63 -6.42 9.42
C GLY A 315 -16.80 -7.31 9.82
N ARG A 316 -17.62 -7.78 8.87
CA ARG A 316 -18.79 -8.65 9.21
C ARG A 316 -18.42 -10.03 9.75
N THR A 317 -17.17 -10.48 9.57
CA THR A 317 -16.66 -11.75 10.12
C THR A 317 -15.46 -11.53 11.06
N ALA A 318 -15.25 -10.30 11.50
CA ALA A 318 -14.14 -9.93 12.39
C ALA A 318 -14.52 -10.09 13.86
#